data_6b9a9d06b1fffa384e791af26c2a0bc8
#
_entry.id   6b9a9d06b1fffa384e791af26c2a0bc8
#
_cell.length_a   1.000
_cell.length_b   1.000
_cell.length_c   1.000
_cell.angle_alpha   90.00
_cell.angle_beta   90.00
_cell.angle_gamma   90.00
#
_symmetry.space_group_name_H-M   'P 1'
#
loop_
_entity.id
_entity.type
_entity.pdbx_description
1 polymer ?
#
loop_
_entity_poly.entity_id
_entity_poly.type
_entity_poly.pdbx_seq_one_letter_code
_entity_poly.pdbx_strand_id
1 'polypeptide(L)'
;ASEIKKLARKMALGRTIISVSWSLQRARYGEHPYWMACVLAAMLGQIGLPGGGIGFGYGAIGNIGKTAKRMQGPLFEQGTNPIADFIPVSRITDMLLNPNGHYNFNGEKRIYPDIKLVYWCGGNPFHHHQDLNRLAKGWQYPETVIVHEPWWTATAQRADIVFPATTQFERSDIGWAKGDP
;
A
#
# COMPACT_ATOMS: atom_id res chain seq x y z
N ALA A 1 -31.77 -8.55 2.14
CA ALA A 1 -31.58 -9.40 3.33
C ALA A 1 -31.71 -10.90 3.04
N SER A 2 -32.71 -11.35 2.24
CA SER A 2 -32.92 -12.78 1.93
C SER A 2 -31.75 -13.41 1.16
N GLU A 3 -31.23 -12.73 0.14
CA GLU A 3 -30.11 -13.21 -0.67
C GLU A 3 -28.80 -13.33 0.14
N ILE A 4 -28.54 -12.39 1.05
CA ILE A 4 -27.38 -12.45 1.95
C ILE A 4 -27.47 -13.69 2.85
N LYS A 5 -28.62 -13.95 3.43
CA LYS A 5 -28.85 -15.16 4.25
C LYS A 5 -28.68 -16.45 3.45
N LYS A 6 -29.17 -16.47 2.21
CA LYS A 6 -29.03 -17.62 1.30
C LYS A 6 -27.56 -17.87 0.97
N LEU A 7 -26.80 -16.81 0.66
CA LEU A 7 -25.37 -16.90 0.40
C LEU A 7 -24.62 -17.41 1.65
N ALA A 8 -24.87 -16.85 2.82
CA ALA A 8 -24.22 -17.29 4.06
C ALA A 8 -24.45 -18.76 4.36
N ARG A 9 -25.68 -19.26 4.16
CA ARG A 9 -26.00 -20.69 4.31
C ARG A 9 -25.26 -21.54 3.29
N LYS A 10 -25.19 -21.09 2.02
CA LYS A 10 -24.45 -21.80 0.97
C LYS A 10 -22.95 -21.88 1.30
N MET A 11 -22.36 -20.81 1.84
CA MET A 11 -20.97 -20.80 2.27
C MET A 11 -20.71 -21.79 3.41
N ALA A 12 -21.65 -21.93 4.34
CA ALA A 12 -21.52 -22.87 5.46
C ALA A 12 -21.67 -24.35 5.05
N LEU A 13 -22.39 -24.65 3.97
CA LEU A 13 -22.62 -26.01 3.48
C LEU A 13 -21.45 -26.55 2.63
N GLY A 14 -20.63 -25.69 2.08
CA GLY A 14 -19.54 -26.07 1.17
C GLY A 14 -18.16 -25.67 1.67
N ARG A 15 -17.12 -26.14 0.97
CA ARG A 15 -15.77 -25.65 1.15
C ARG A 15 -15.70 -24.23 0.60
N THR A 16 -15.36 -23.26 1.46
CA THR A 16 -15.37 -21.84 1.11
C THR A 16 -14.07 -21.18 1.48
N ILE A 17 -13.42 -20.56 0.51
CA ILE A 17 -12.34 -19.60 0.75
C ILE A 17 -12.87 -18.19 0.52
N ILE A 18 -12.56 -17.27 1.43
CA ILE A 18 -12.89 -15.86 1.30
C ILE A 18 -11.65 -15.13 0.81
N SER A 19 -11.76 -14.47 -0.33
CA SER A 19 -10.69 -13.64 -0.88
C SER A 19 -11.11 -12.18 -0.93
N VAL A 20 -10.21 -11.28 -0.56
CA VAL A 20 -10.46 -9.84 -0.54
C VAL A 20 -9.42 -9.08 -1.37
N SER A 21 -9.85 -8.00 -1.99
CA SER A 21 -8.98 -7.11 -2.77
C SER A 21 -8.13 -6.22 -1.87
N TRP A 22 -6.94 -5.89 -2.31
CA TRP A 22 -6.03 -4.98 -1.59
C TRP A 22 -6.51 -3.53 -1.58
N SER A 23 -7.34 -3.14 -2.51
CA SER A 23 -7.83 -1.77 -2.63
C SER A 23 -8.79 -1.34 -1.52
N LEU A 24 -9.39 -2.27 -0.79
CA LEU A 24 -10.37 -1.98 0.27
C LEU A 24 -9.79 -1.13 1.41
N GLN A 25 -8.47 -1.17 1.63
CA GLN A 25 -7.79 -0.35 2.63
C GLN A 25 -7.82 1.16 2.32
N ARG A 26 -8.07 1.54 1.06
CA ARG A 26 -8.03 2.94 0.61
C ARG A 26 -9.30 3.69 0.96
N ALA A 27 -9.74 3.56 2.20
CA ALA A 27 -10.93 4.19 2.73
C ALA A 27 -10.76 4.47 4.23
N ARG A 28 -11.62 5.32 4.78
CA ARG A 28 -11.71 5.46 6.24
C ARG A 28 -12.09 4.12 6.85
N TYR A 29 -11.36 3.67 7.87
CA TYR A 29 -11.51 2.36 8.48
C TYR A 29 -11.31 1.20 7.49
N GLY A 30 -10.40 1.37 6.55
CA GLY A 30 -10.10 0.39 5.51
C GLY A 30 -9.60 -0.97 6.02
N GLU A 31 -9.19 -1.06 7.27
CA GLU A 31 -8.84 -2.31 7.96
C GLU A 31 -10.06 -3.18 8.30
N HIS A 32 -11.24 -2.58 8.47
CA HIS A 32 -12.46 -3.30 8.89
C HIS A 32 -12.91 -4.39 7.92
N PRO A 33 -12.89 -4.20 6.58
CA PRO A 33 -13.22 -5.26 5.63
C PRO A 33 -12.34 -6.51 5.78
N TYR A 34 -11.05 -6.32 6.01
CA TYR A 34 -10.11 -7.44 6.19
C TYR A 34 -10.37 -8.15 7.52
N TRP A 35 -10.57 -7.40 8.58
CA TRP A 35 -10.94 -7.96 9.87
C TRP A 35 -12.24 -8.76 9.77
N MET A 36 -13.26 -8.19 9.16
CA MET A 36 -14.56 -8.88 8.98
C MET A 36 -14.43 -10.14 8.11
N ALA A 37 -13.56 -10.13 7.08
CA ALA A 37 -13.28 -11.33 6.29
C ALA A 37 -12.65 -12.44 7.14
N CYS A 38 -11.73 -12.10 8.05
CA CYS A 38 -11.17 -13.06 9.01
C CYS A 38 -12.24 -13.61 9.95
N VAL A 39 -13.09 -12.73 10.50
CA VAL A 39 -14.19 -13.13 11.39
C VAL A 39 -15.16 -14.07 10.67
N LEU A 40 -15.54 -13.74 9.45
CA LEU A 40 -16.43 -14.60 8.64
C LEU A 40 -15.79 -15.95 8.34
N ALA A 41 -14.52 -16.00 8.00
CA ALA A 41 -13.78 -17.25 7.80
C ALA A 41 -13.73 -18.10 9.09
N ALA A 42 -13.54 -17.46 10.24
CA ALA A 42 -13.58 -18.12 11.54
C ALA A 42 -14.98 -18.69 11.87
N MET A 43 -16.03 -17.91 11.61
CA MET A 43 -17.41 -18.36 11.80
C MET A 43 -17.79 -19.57 10.92
N LEU A 44 -17.20 -19.68 9.75
CA LEU A 44 -17.38 -20.85 8.88
C LEU A 44 -16.61 -22.09 9.38
N GLY A 45 -15.70 -21.92 10.35
CA GLY A 45 -14.92 -23.04 10.92
C GLY A 45 -13.94 -23.68 9.93
N GLN A 46 -13.51 -22.97 8.89
CA GLN A 46 -12.72 -23.55 7.81
C GLN A 46 -11.27 -23.01 7.73
N ILE A 47 -10.86 -22.18 8.67
CA ILE A 47 -9.46 -21.70 8.74
C ILE A 47 -8.52 -22.89 8.98
N GLY A 48 -7.49 -22.99 8.15
CA GLY A 48 -6.52 -24.09 8.18
C GLY A 48 -6.94 -25.34 7.41
N LEU A 49 -8.15 -25.40 6.89
CA LEU A 49 -8.59 -26.51 6.06
C LEU A 49 -8.20 -26.26 4.59
N PRO A 50 -7.73 -27.29 3.85
CA PRO A 50 -7.41 -27.14 2.44
C PRO A 50 -8.60 -26.59 1.61
N GLY A 51 -8.39 -25.48 0.89
CA GLY A 51 -9.43 -24.82 0.09
C GLY A 51 -10.47 -24.06 0.90
N GLY A 52 -10.26 -23.85 2.20
CA GLY A 52 -11.13 -23.06 3.08
C GLY A 52 -10.41 -21.89 3.73
N GLY A 53 -11.14 -21.12 4.53
CA GLY A 53 -10.60 -20.00 5.30
C GLY A 53 -10.53 -18.68 4.54
N ILE A 54 -9.46 -17.91 4.78
CA ILE A 54 -9.23 -16.61 4.14
C ILE A 54 -8.02 -16.66 3.23
N GLY A 55 -8.13 -16.05 2.05
CA GLY A 55 -7.06 -15.85 1.09
C GLY A 55 -6.83 -14.37 0.82
N PHE A 56 -5.57 -13.94 0.81
CA PHE A 56 -5.18 -12.58 0.53
C PHE A 56 -3.90 -12.58 -0.31
N GLY A 57 -3.96 -11.92 -1.47
CA GLY A 57 -2.80 -11.77 -2.32
C GLY A 57 -2.35 -13.02 -3.08
N TYR A 58 -3.19 -14.05 -3.21
CA TYR A 58 -2.89 -15.23 -4.03
C TYR A 58 -2.62 -14.83 -5.48
N GLY A 59 -1.48 -15.26 -6.01
CA GLY A 59 -1.03 -14.93 -7.37
C GLY A 59 -0.50 -13.51 -7.54
N ALA A 60 -0.55 -12.67 -6.50
CA ALA A 60 -0.02 -11.30 -6.56
C ALA A 60 1.38 -11.18 -5.92
N ILE A 61 1.71 -12.05 -4.99
CA ILE A 61 3.03 -12.15 -4.35
C ILE A 61 3.41 -13.62 -4.27
N GLY A 62 4.56 -13.99 -4.81
CA GLY A 62 5.04 -15.37 -4.89
C GLY A 62 5.34 -16.04 -3.53
N ASN A 63 5.13 -15.36 -2.40
CA ASN A 63 5.33 -15.92 -1.07
C ASN A 63 4.03 -16.33 -0.35
N ILE A 64 2.89 -16.26 -1.04
CA ILE A 64 1.61 -16.68 -0.50
C ILE A 64 1.17 -17.97 -1.16
N GLY A 65 0.77 -18.95 -0.36
CA GLY A 65 0.34 -20.27 -0.81
C GLY A 65 1.38 -21.35 -0.54
N LYS A 66 1.63 -22.23 -1.52
CA LYS A 66 2.58 -23.34 -1.36
C LYS A 66 4.01 -22.84 -1.24
N THR A 67 4.74 -23.36 -0.26
CA THR A 67 6.17 -23.08 -0.12
C THR A 67 6.93 -23.67 -1.32
N ALA A 68 7.68 -22.83 -2.02
CA ALA A 68 8.54 -23.22 -3.12
C ALA A 68 9.99 -22.79 -2.83
N LYS A 69 10.95 -23.47 -3.46
CA LYS A 69 12.35 -23.06 -3.42
C LYS A 69 12.47 -21.74 -4.20
N ARG A 70 12.97 -20.72 -3.57
CA ARG A 70 13.06 -19.37 -4.14
C ARG A 70 14.47 -19.07 -4.58
N MET A 71 14.60 -18.46 -5.74
CA MET A 71 15.86 -17.89 -6.20
C MET A 71 15.98 -16.46 -5.66
N GLN A 72 17.13 -16.13 -5.07
CA GLN A 72 17.43 -14.75 -4.71
C GLN A 72 17.96 -14.03 -5.94
N GLY A 73 17.29 -12.94 -6.32
CA GLY A 73 17.80 -12.04 -7.34
C GLY A 73 18.94 -11.15 -6.81
N PRO A 74 19.63 -10.45 -7.70
CA PRO A 74 20.67 -9.52 -7.31
C PRO A 74 20.10 -8.39 -6.43
N LEU A 75 20.89 -7.97 -5.44
CA LEU A 75 20.56 -6.83 -4.59
C LEU A 75 21.54 -5.69 -4.93
N PHE A 76 21.00 -4.51 -5.17
CA PHE A 76 21.80 -3.30 -5.25
C PHE A 76 22.22 -2.86 -3.86
N GLU A 77 23.42 -2.32 -3.73
CA GLU A 77 23.85 -1.69 -2.49
C GLU A 77 22.91 -0.55 -2.11
N GLN A 78 22.39 -0.59 -0.89
CA GLN A 78 21.45 0.43 -0.39
C GLN A 78 22.16 1.51 0.44
N GLY A 79 23.40 1.30 0.82
CA GLY A 79 24.10 2.12 1.78
C GLY A 79 23.48 2.02 3.18
N THR A 80 23.84 2.98 4.03
CA THR A 80 23.29 3.09 5.39
C THR A 80 22.48 4.37 5.50
N ASN A 81 21.20 4.26 5.81
CA ASN A 81 20.37 5.42 6.11
C ASN A 81 20.62 5.88 7.54
N PRO A 82 21.19 7.07 7.77
CA PRO A 82 21.43 7.60 9.11
C PRO A 82 20.14 8.08 9.81
N ILE A 83 19.06 8.24 9.06
CA ILE A 83 17.77 8.71 9.58
C ILE A 83 16.87 7.51 9.90
N ALA A 84 16.52 7.38 11.17
CA ALA A 84 15.62 6.34 11.66
C ALA A 84 14.13 6.73 11.56
N ASP A 85 13.85 8.02 11.36
CA ASP A 85 12.48 8.51 11.28
C ASP A 85 11.80 8.07 9.98
N PHE A 86 10.52 7.77 10.09
CA PHE A 86 9.67 7.43 8.96
C PHE A 86 8.26 7.97 9.19
N ILE A 87 7.54 8.19 8.10
CA ILE A 87 6.13 8.60 8.14
C ILE A 87 5.29 7.52 7.49
N PRO A 88 4.24 7.02 8.16
CA PRO A 88 3.27 6.13 7.53
C PRO A 88 2.67 6.80 6.29
N VAL A 89 2.54 6.06 5.19
CA VAL A 89 2.05 6.60 3.90
C VAL A 89 0.70 7.33 4.05
N SER A 90 -0.20 6.80 4.88
CA SER A 90 -1.51 7.42 5.15
C SER A 90 -1.43 8.74 5.93
N ARG A 91 -0.26 9.11 6.47
CA ARG A 91 -0.05 10.31 7.30
C ARG A 91 0.68 11.44 6.57
N ILE A 92 1.05 11.26 5.31
CA ILE A 92 1.78 12.28 4.54
C ILE A 92 1.02 13.61 4.52
N THR A 93 -0.26 13.58 4.23
CA THR A 93 -1.09 14.80 4.24
C THR A 93 -1.14 15.47 5.62
N ASP A 94 -1.31 14.68 6.67
CA ASP A 94 -1.34 15.21 8.05
C ASP A 94 0.00 15.83 8.43
N MET A 95 1.10 15.20 8.08
CA MET A 95 2.46 15.71 8.30
C MET A 95 2.65 17.08 7.64
N LEU A 96 2.32 17.18 6.36
CA LEU A 96 2.48 18.42 5.59
C LEU A 96 1.62 19.57 6.15
N LEU A 97 0.41 19.26 6.63
CA LEU A 97 -0.52 20.26 7.17
C LEU A 97 -0.29 20.58 8.65
N ASN A 98 0.48 19.78 9.37
CA ASN A 98 0.70 19.94 10.81
C ASN A 98 2.17 19.69 11.20
N PRO A 99 3.11 20.46 10.65
CA PRO A 99 4.53 20.33 11.00
C PRO A 99 4.73 20.48 12.50
N ASN A 100 5.62 19.67 13.07
CA ASN A 100 5.89 19.56 14.52
C ASN A 100 4.69 19.09 15.38
N GLY A 101 3.57 18.72 14.76
CA GLY A 101 2.42 18.15 15.45
C GLY A 101 2.66 16.70 15.89
N HIS A 102 1.85 16.24 16.82
CA HIS A 102 1.93 14.86 17.32
C HIS A 102 1.02 13.92 16.55
N TYR A 103 1.48 12.68 16.41
CA TYR A 103 0.66 11.57 15.92
C TYR A 103 0.94 10.28 16.70
N ASN A 104 -0.01 9.38 16.71
CA ASN A 104 0.14 8.06 17.32
C ASN A 104 0.40 7.01 16.24
N PHE A 105 1.38 6.14 16.49
CA PHE A 105 1.68 5.01 15.63
C PHE A 105 2.08 3.80 16.49
N ASN A 106 1.34 2.70 16.36
CA ASN A 106 1.56 1.45 17.11
C ASN A 106 1.70 1.65 18.63
N GLY A 107 0.90 2.55 19.23
CA GLY A 107 0.93 2.85 20.66
C GLY A 107 2.00 3.88 21.07
N GLU A 108 2.87 4.29 20.17
CA GLU A 108 3.87 5.31 20.41
C GLU A 108 3.39 6.71 19.98
N LYS A 109 3.74 7.72 20.76
CA LYS A 109 3.53 9.12 20.40
C LYS A 109 4.75 9.63 19.66
N ARG A 110 4.56 10.11 18.43
CA ARG A 110 5.62 10.63 17.56
C ARG A 110 5.34 12.08 17.15
N ILE A 111 6.32 12.74 16.58
CA ILE A 111 6.25 14.13 16.12
C ILE A 111 6.48 14.16 14.62
N TYR A 112 5.68 14.92 13.88
CA TYR A 112 5.92 15.15 12.47
C TYR A 112 7.13 16.06 12.26
N PRO A 113 8.00 15.75 11.31
CA PRO A 113 9.04 16.69 10.89
C PRO A 113 8.41 17.88 10.14
N ASP A 114 9.14 18.99 10.12
CA ASP A 114 8.82 20.14 9.26
C ASP A 114 9.52 19.95 7.91
N ILE A 115 8.77 19.42 6.92
CA ILE A 115 9.28 19.06 5.61
C ILE A 115 9.36 20.29 4.71
N LYS A 116 10.57 20.62 4.24
CA LYS A 116 10.83 21.71 3.30
C LYS A 116 10.97 21.24 1.85
N LEU A 117 11.40 19.99 1.65
CA LEU A 117 11.58 19.41 0.33
C LEU A 117 10.90 18.05 0.27
N VAL A 118 10.12 17.85 -0.79
CA VAL A 118 9.59 16.55 -1.17
C VAL A 118 10.31 16.06 -2.41
N TYR A 119 10.95 14.89 -2.31
CA TYR A 119 11.57 14.21 -3.44
C TYR A 119 10.79 12.91 -3.71
N TRP A 120 10.02 12.90 -4.78
CA TRP A 120 9.09 11.83 -5.07
C TRP A 120 9.55 11.00 -6.27
N CYS A 121 9.79 9.72 -6.04
CA CYS A 121 10.21 8.78 -7.07
C CYS A 121 9.20 7.65 -7.22
N GLY A 122 8.52 7.60 -8.34
CA GLY A 122 7.53 6.57 -8.66
C GLY A 122 6.21 6.71 -7.90
N GLY A 123 5.16 6.12 -8.47
CA GLY A 123 3.80 6.24 -7.96
C GLY A 123 3.18 7.63 -8.19
N ASN A 124 1.86 7.70 -8.09
CA ASN A 124 1.11 8.93 -8.34
C ASN A 124 0.16 9.18 -7.15
N PRO A 125 0.61 9.86 -6.08
CA PRO A 125 -0.21 10.11 -4.89
C PRO A 125 -1.50 10.85 -5.20
N PHE A 126 -1.50 11.75 -6.18
CA PHE A 126 -2.71 12.44 -6.63
C PHE A 126 -3.70 11.57 -7.41
N HIS A 127 -3.43 10.29 -7.53
CA HIS A 127 -4.36 9.31 -8.08
C HIS A 127 -4.89 8.34 -7.01
N HIS A 128 -4.08 7.96 -6.03
CA HIS A 128 -4.44 6.87 -5.11
C HIS A 128 -4.32 7.21 -3.61
N HIS A 129 -3.93 8.43 -3.24
CA HIS A 129 -3.93 8.85 -1.83
C HIS A 129 -5.35 9.16 -1.33
N GLN A 130 -5.50 9.14 0.00
CA GLN A 130 -6.73 9.52 0.67
C GLN A 130 -6.92 11.04 0.62
N ASP A 131 -8.16 11.51 0.49
CA ASP A 131 -8.53 12.92 0.56
C ASP A 131 -7.62 13.84 -0.28
N LEU A 132 -7.75 13.70 -1.60
CA LEU A 132 -6.91 14.44 -2.55
C LEU A 132 -7.05 15.96 -2.40
N ASN A 133 -8.19 16.47 -1.92
CA ASN A 133 -8.37 17.91 -1.69
C ASN A 133 -7.52 18.39 -0.50
N ARG A 134 -7.42 17.59 0.55
CA ARG A 134 -6.50 17.87 1.66
C ARG A 134 -5.05 17.72 1.24
N LEU A 135 -4.72 16.70 0.46
CA LEU A 135 -3.38 16.50 -0.08
C LEU A 135 -2.95 17.71 -0.92
N ALA A 136 -3.83 18.22 -1.79
CA ALA A 136 -3.52 19.39 -2.62
C ALA A 136 -3.19 20.63 -1.79
N LYS A 137 -3.84 20.80 -0.64
CA LYS A 137 -3.49 21.88 0.31
C LYS A 137 -2.14 21.62 0.97
N GLY A 138 -1.92 20.41 1.48
CA GLY A 138 -0.65 20.03 2.12
C GLY A 138 0.54 20.13 1.18
N TRP A 139 0.33 19.84 -0.10
CA TRP A 139 1.37 19.86 -1.13
C TRP A 139 1.95 21.26 -1.44
N GLN A 140 1.29 22.30 -0.96
CA GLN A 140 1.73 23.69 -1.09
C GLN A 140 2.66 24.15 0.05
N TYR A 141 2.85 23.35 1.09
CA TYR A 141 3.68 23.72 2.25
C TYR A 141 5.18 23.52 2.04
N PRO A 142 5.66 22.43 1.40
CA PRO A 142 7.07 22.30 1.09
C PRO A 142 7.54 23.44 0.18
N GLU A 143 8.77 23.92 0.41
CA GLU A 143 9.38 24.96 -0.40
C GLU A 143 9.73 24.46 -1.80
N THR A 144 9.95 23.15 -1.94
CA THR A 144 10.32 22.53 -3.23
C THR A 144 9.75 21.12 -3.31
N VAL A 145 9.15 20.80 -4.45
CA VAL A 145 8.68 19.47 -4.81
C VAL A 145 9.37 19.01 -6.08
N ILE A 146 10.14 17.93 -5.98
CA ILE A 146 10.84 17.28 -7.09
C ILE A 146 10.16 15.93 -7.35
N VAL A 147 9.89 15.63 -8.61
CA VAL A 147 9.26 14.36 -9.01
C VAL A 147 10.06 13.69 -10.13
N HIS A 148 10.32 12.39 -9.99
CA HIS A 148 10.78 11.55 -11.10
C HIS A 148 9.60 10.77 -11.67
N GLU A 149 9.28 10.99 -12.94
CA GLU A 149 8.08 10.42 -13.56
C GLU A 149 8.26 10.26 -15.07
N PRO A 150 7.95 9.10 -15.66
CA PRO A 150 7.94 8.91 -17.10
C PRO A 150 6.72 9.55 -17.80
N TRP A 151 5.65 9.83 -17.03
CA TRP A 151 4.37 10.34 -17.56
C TRP A 151 4.02 11.69 -16.93
N TRP A 152 3.27 12.49 -17.65
CA TRP A 152 2.77 13.77 -17.14
C TRP A 152 1.55 13.57 -16.22
N THR A 153 1.77 12.90 -15.10
CA THR A 153 0.76 12.54 -14.10
C THR A 153 0.23 13.76 -13.34
N ALA A 154 -0.87 13.57 -12.61
CA ALA A 154 -1.41 14.62 -11.74
C ALA A 154 -0.42 15.05 -10.63
N THR A 155 0.50 14.17 -10.23
CA THR A 155 1.60 14.49 -9.30
C THR A 155 2.68 15.32 -9.99
N ALA A 156 3.11 14.93 -11.19
CA ALA A 156 4.08 15.69 -11.98
C ALA A 156 3.60 17.12 -12.27
N GLN A 157 2.31 17.30 -12.56
CA GLN A 157 1.70 18.62 -12.77
C GLN A 157 1.70 19.53 -11.54
N ARG A 158 2.01 19.01 -10.37
CA ARG A 158 2.05 19.75 -9.09
C ARG A 158 3.45 19.80 -8.47
N ALA A 159 4.46 19.48 -9.25
CA ALA A 159 5.85 19.59 -8.86
C ALA A 159 6.45 20.90 -9.37
N ASP A 160 7.45 21.39 -8.68
CA ASP A 160 8.29 22.51 -9.11
C ASP A 160 9.31 22.06 -10.15
N ILE A 161 9.83 20.83 -9.97
CA ILE A 161 10.83 20.23 -10.85
C ILE A 161 10.39 18.81 -11.21
N VAL A 162 10.36 18.51 -12.49
CA VAL A 162 10.09 17.15 -12.98
C VAL A 162 11.33 16.63 -13.71
N PHE A 163 11.90 15.54 -13.21
CA PHE A 163 12.93 14.81 -13.91
C PHE A 163 12.29 13.67 -14.71
N PRO A 164 12.40 13.67 -16.05
CA PRO A 164 11.87 12.61 -16.86
C PRO A 164 12.63 11.32 -16.60
N ALA A 165 11.90 10.27 -16.28
CA ALA A 165 12.44 8.93 -16.10
C ALA A 165 12.13 8.07 -17.34
N THR A 166 13.05 7.22 -17.73
CA THR A 166 12.82 6.24 -18.79
C THR A 166 11.89 5.13 -18.31
N THR A 167 11.06 4.64 -19.21
CA THR A 167 10.33 3.39 -18.99
C THR A 167 11.26 2.18 -19.10
N GLN A 168 10.81 1.02 -18.64
CA GLN A 168 11.56 -0.23 -18.76
C GLN A 168 11.86 -0.64 -20.22
N PHE A 169 11.11 -0.13 -21.20
CA PHE A 169 11.30 -0.42 -22.61
C PHE A 169 12.32 0.52 -23.28
N GLU A 170 12.71 1.58 -22.62
CA GLU A 170 13.64 2.60 -23.13
C GLU A 170 15.06 2.43 -22.59
N ARG A 171 15.28 1.46 -21.72
CA ARG A 171 16.59 1.19 -21.08
C ARG A 171 16.89 -0.30 -20.98
N SER A 172 18.15 -0.66 -20.81
CA SER A 172 18.51 -1.99 -20.34
C SER A 172 18.17 -2.11 -18.87
N ASP A 173 17.41 -3.13 -18.49
CA ASP A 173 16.96 -3.33 -17.13
C ASP A 173 17.03 -4.80 -16.73
N ILE A 174 17.01 -5.07 -15.44
CA ILE A 174 16.94 -6.40 -14.85
C ILE A 174 15.65 -6.47 -14.04
N GLY A 175 14.80 -7.42 -14.36
CA GLY A 175 13.57 -7.67 -13.61
C GLY A 175 13.53 -9.11 -13.09
N TRP A 176 13.10 -9.27 -11.86
CA TRP A 176 12.68 -10.56 -11.32
C TRP A 176 11.56 -10.36 -10.30
N ALA A 177 10.72 -11.37 -10.13
CA ALA A 177 9.72 -11.34 -9.09
C ALA A 177 10.32 -11.84 -7.78
N LYS A 178 10.34 -10.99 -6.76
CA LYS A 178 10.83 -11.37 -5.43
C LYS A 178 9.96 -12.48 -4.84
N GLY A 179 10.55 -13.66 -4.70
CA GLY A 179 9.88 -14.80 -4.09
C GLY A 179 9.12 -15.71 -5.07
N ASP A 180 9.32 -15.56 -6.36
CA ASP A 180 8.91 -16.57 -7.32
C ASP A 180 9.78 -17.82 -7.21
N PRO A 181 9.18 -19.00 -7.45
CA PRO A 181 9.90 -20.26 -7.44
C PRO A 181 10.92 -20.37 -8.57
#